data_b31af2e6584d190c6554bc20b8806a75
#
_entry.id   b31af2e6584d190c6554bc20b8806a75
#
_cell.length_a   1.000
_cell.length_b   1.000
_cell.length_c   1.000
_cell.angle_alpha   90.00
_cell.angle_beta   90.00
_cell.angle_gamma   90.00
#
_symmetry.space_group_name_H-M   'P 1'
#
loop_
_entity.id
_entity.type
_entity.pdbx_description
1 polymer ?
#
loop_
_entity_poly.entity_id
_entity_poly.type
_entity_poly.pdbx_seq_one_letter_code
_entity_poly.pdbx_strand_id
1 'polypeptide(L)'
;FFPEKDLPVANKNLNLSDLPELSKNERVGACIVKPGKFVAIGLNYSDHAKETGAKTPTEPIVFMKATSSISGPYDDIEMPKDSSKLDWEVELAVVIGKETKNISEKEVSDHILGYCIVNDVSEREWQLEKSGQWVKGKSADTFGPTGPYLVTQDAVSYTHLRAHETTSH
;
A
#
# COMPACT_ATOMS: atom_id res chain seq x y z
N PHE A 1 -5.45 11.49 8.04
CA PHE A 1 -5.29 11.66 9.48
C PHE A 1 -6.60 11.26 10.14
N PHE A 2 -6.66 10.10 10.75
CA PHE A 2 -7.77 9.74 11.62
C PHE A 2 -7.39 10.20 13.02
N PRO A 3 -8.17 11.05 13.67
CA PRO A 3 -7.97 11.28 15.08
C PRO A 3 -8.10 9.93 15.82
N GLU A 4 -7.22 9.66 16.75
CA GLU A 4 -7.09 8.38 17.48
C GLU A 4 -8.44 7.89 18.07
N LYS A 5 -9.35 8.82 18.32
CA LYS A 5 -10.73 8.57 18.81
C LYS A 5 -11.72 8.03 17.76
N ASP A 6 -11.39 8.11 16.47
CA ASP A 6 -12.30 7.73 15.39
C ASP A 6 -11.85 6.40 14.70
N LEU A 7 -10.73 5.83 15.12
CA LEU A 7 -10.39 4.47 14.76
C LEU A 7 -11.33 3.54 15.54
N PRO A 8 -12.11 2.68 14.86
CA PRO A 8 -12.75 1.59 15.56
C PRO A 8 -11.63 0.73 16.14
N VAL A 9 -11.30 0.97 17.40
CA VAL A 9 -10.47 0.06 18.17
C VAL A 9 -11.18 -1.28 18.01
N ALA A 10 -10.52 -2.25 17.40
CA ALA A 10 -11.03 -3.61 17.37
C ALA A 10 -11.30 -3.98 18.84
N ASN A 11 -12.54 -3.84 19.24
CA ASN A 11 -12.93 -4.10 20.62
C ASN A 11 -12.72 -5.59 20.83
N LYS A 12 -11.69 -5.95 21.57
CA LYS A 12 -11.34 -7.36 21.87
C LYS A 12 -12.51 -8.12 22.52
N ASN A 13 -13.55 -7.39 22.95
CA ASN A 13 -14.79 -7.92 23.53
C ASN A 13 -15.98 -7.92 22.55
N LEU A 14 -15.76 -7.64 21.26
CA LEU A 14 -16.81 -7.71 20.26
C LEU A 14 -17.21 -9.17 20.07
N ASN A 15 -18.46 -9.49 20.42
CA ASN A 15 -19.01 -10.79 20.07
C ASN A 15 -19.42 -10.75 18.60
N LEU A 16 -18.73 -11.53 17.77
CA LEU A 16 -18.97 -11.55 16.33
C LEU A 16 -20.40 -11.92 15.95
N SER A 17 -21.09 -12.69 16.81
CA SER A 17 -22.49 -13.06 16.58
C SER A 17 -23.48 -11.90 16.71
N ASP A 18 -23.06 -10.78 17.32
CA ASP A 18 -23.90 -9.59 17.51
C ASP A 18 -23.74 -8.60 16.33
N LEU A 19 -22.84 -8.89 15.39
CA LEU A 19 -22.63 -8.06 14.21
C LEU A 19 -23.65 -8.43 13.11
N PRO A 20 -24.16 -7.44 12.37
CA PRO A 20 -25.01 -7.72 11.23
C PRO A 20 -24.23 -8.47 10.14
N GLU A 21 -24.83 -9.51 9.58
CA GLU A 21 -24.31 -10.15 8.39
C GLU A 21 -24.43 -9.20 7.18
N LEU A 22 -23.32 -9.02 6.47
CA LEU A 22 -23.36 -8.30 5.21
C LEU A 22 -23.83 -9.20 4.08
N SER A 23 -24.54 -8.62 3.12
CA SER A 23 -24.86 -9.32 1.88
C SER A 23 -23.57 -9.74 1.16
N LYS A 24 -23.57 -10.93 0.56
CA LYS A 24 -22.43 -11.42 -0.23
C LYS A 24 -22.09 -10.53 -1.45
N ASN A 25 -23.04 -9.68 -1.85
CA ASN A 25 -22.92 -8.80 -3.00
C ASN A 25 -22.55 -7.35 -2.60
N GLU A 26 -22.31 -7.09 -1.32
CA GLU A 26 -21.88 -5.76 -0.89
C GLU A 26 -20.49 -5.44 -1.43
N ARG A 27 -20.34 -4.23 -1.98
CA ARG A 27 -19.04 -3.73 -2.44
C ARG A 27 -18.12 -3.50 -1.25
N VAL A 28 -16.95 -4.10 -1.30
CA VAL A 28 -15.88 -3.86 -0.33
C VAL A 28 -15.05 -2.67 -0.81
N GLY A 29 -15.10 -1.56 -0.09
CA GLY A 29 -14.25 -0.39 -0.35
C GLY A 29 -12.81 -0.61 0.13
N ALA A 30 -11.97 0.39 -0.12
CA ALA A 30 -10.60 0.38 0.40
C ALA A 30 -10.60 0.34 1.94
N CYS A 31 -9.70 -0.46 2.52
CA CYS A 31 -9.60 -0.57 3.98
C CYS A 31 -9.01 0.70 4.64
N ILE A 32 -8.40 1.59 3.85
CA ILE A 32 -7.90 2.91 4.26
C ILE A 32 -8.62 3.98 3.47
N VAL A 33 -9.27 4.89 4.17
CA VAL A 33 -10.06 5.97 3.56
C VAL A 33 -9.31 7.31 3.70
N LYS A 34 -9.10 7.98 2.56
CA LYS A 34 -8.53 9.34 2.47
C LYS A 34 -7.21 9.52 3.24
N PRO A 35 -6.17 8.73 3.00
CA PRO A 35 -4.87 9.00 3.58
C PRO A 35 -4.34 10.36 3.10
N GLY A 36 -3.60 11.07 3.94
CA GLY A 36 -3.00 12.34 3.56
C GLY A 36 -1.86 12.20 2.54
N LYS A 37 -1.22 11.04 2.51
CA LYS A 37 -0.13 10.70 1.58
C LYS A 37 -0.21 9.24 1.19
N PHE A 38 0.22 8.97 -0.04
CA PHE A 38 0.45 7.62 -0.54
C PHE A 38 1.88 7.59 -1.09
N VAL A 39 2.82 7.19 -0.23
CA VAL A 39 4.25 7.15 -0.54
C VAL A 39 4.62 5.73 -0.89
N ALA A 40 5.39 5.55 -1.94
CA ALA A 40 5.86 4.25 -2.39
C ALA A 40 7.40 4.22 -2.47
N ILE A 41 7.97 3.03 -2.30
CA ILE A 41 9.40 2.77 -2.38
C ILE A 41 9.65 1.85 -3.58
N GLY A 42 10.35 2.36 -4.59
CA GLY A 42 10.67 1.61 -5.79
C GLY A 42 11.87 0.68 -5.62
N LEU A 43 11.89 -0.42 -6.39
CA LEU A 43 12.97 -1.41 -6.42
C LEU A 43 13.35 -1.96 -5.04
N ASN A 44 12.38 -2.12 -4.16
CA ASN A 44 12.56 -2.57 -2.78
C ASN A 44 12.49 -4.10 -2.61
N TYR A 45 12.32 -4.85 -3.71
CA TYR A 45 12.40 -6.32 -3.73
C TYR A 45 13.64 -6.76 -4.51
N SER A 46 14.52 -7.54 -3.87
CA SER A 46 15.79 -7.99 -4.47
C SER A 46 15.59 -8.83 -5.74
N ASP A 47 14.52 -9.61 -5.79
CA ASP A 47 14.24 -10.46 -6.96
C ASP A 47 13.78 -9.61 -8.15
N HIS A 48 12.96 -8.61 -7.91
CA HIS A 48 12.55 -7.66 -8.95
C HIS A 48 13.74 -6.89 -9.53
N ALA A 49 14.68 -6.45 -8.69
CA ALA A 49 15.90 -5.80 -9.17
C ALA A 49 16.75 -6.73 -10.05
N LYS A 50 16.84 -8.04 -9.73
CA LYS A 50 17.55 -9.05 -10.53
C LYS A 50 16.86 -9.29 -11.87
N GLU A 51 15.53 -9.45 -11.88
CA GLU A 51 14.74 -9.71 -13.09
C GLU A 51 14.84 -8.54 -14.10
N THR A 52 14.83 -7.32 -13.61
CA THR A 52 14.94 -6.13 -14.45
C THR A 52 16.37 -5.75 -14.81
N GLY A 53 17.38 -6.45 -14.26
CA GLY A 53 18.80 -6.14 -14.43
C GLY A 53 19.18 -4.79 -13.77
N ALA A 54 18.34 -4.25 -12.91
CA ALA A 54 18.61 -3.02 -12.20
C ALA A 54 19.63 -3.24 -11.07
N LYS A 55 20.50 -2.25 -10.85
CA LYS A 55 21.35 -2.27 -9.67
C LYS A 55 20.50 -1.99 -8.43
N THR A 56 20.75 -2.74 -7.36
CA THR A 56 20.14 -2.45 -6.06
C THR A 56 20.44 -1.00 -5.68
N PRO A 57 19.41 -0.18 -5.41
CA PRO A 57 19.60 1.20 -5.01
C PRO A 57 20.38 1.29 -3.69
N THR A 58 21.25 2.29 -3.55
CA THR A 58 21.99 2.58 -2.30
C THR A 58 21.17 3.37 -1.30
N GLU A 59 20.06 3.94 -1.73
CA GLU A 59 19.07 4.67 -0.93
C GLU A 59 17.67 4.39 -1.49
N PRO A 60 16.60 4.52 -0.69
CA PRO A 60 15.25 4.28 -1.17
C PRO A 60 14.84 5.19 -2.32
N ILE A 61 14.34 4.61 -3.41
CA ILE A 61 13.71 5.38 -4.50
C ILE A 61 12.30 5.73 -4.05
N VAL A 62 12.10 6.97 -3.61
CA VAL A 62 10.81 7.43 -3.09
C VAL A 62 9.99 8.08 -4.20
N PHE A 63 8.76 7.65 -4.36
CA PHE A 63 7.79 8.30 -5.23
C PHE A 63 6.41 8.35 -4.58
N MET A 64 5.48 9.05 -5.22
CA MET A 64 4.12 9.23 -4.72
C MET A 64 3.12 8.60 -5.69
N LYS A 65 2.06 8.05 -5.14
CA LYS A 65 0.80 7.86 -5.86
C LYS A 65 -0.18 8.94 -5.41
N ALA A 66 -1.02 9.42 -6.31
CA ALA A 66 -2.12 10.29 -5.91
C ALA A 66 -3.05 9.53 -4.95
N THR A 67 -3.44 10.16 -3.87
CA THR A 67 -4.39 9.53 -2.93
C THR A 67 -5.76 9.28 -3.54
N SER A 68 -6.09 10.00 -4.61
CA SER A 68 -7.30 9.79 -5.42
C SER A 68 -7.27 8.50 -6.26
N SER A 69 -6.09 7.88 -6.44
CA SER A 69 -5.98 6.60 -7.15
C SER A 69 -6.45 5.40 -6.33
N ILE A 70 -6.68 5.57 -5.03
CA ILE A 70 -7.12 4.50 -4.14
C ILE A 70 -8.53 4.05 -4.52
N SER A 71 -8.69 2.74 -4.72
CA SER A 71 -9.95 2.06 -4.97
C SER A 71 -10.13 0.84 -4.05
N GLY A 72 -11.29 0.25 -4.06
CA GLY A 72 -11.54 -0.99 -3.34
C GLY A 72 -10.73 -2.15 -3.91
N PRO A 73 -10.45 -3.20 -3.11
CA PRO A 73 -9.58 -4.31 -3.52
C PRO A 73 -10.17 -5.16 -4.66
N TYR A 74 -11.47 -5.07 -4.88
CA TYR A 74 -12.21 -5.82 -5.91
C TYR A 74 -12.85 -4.92 -6.97
N ASP A 75 -12.56 -3.61 -6.92
CA ASP A 75 -13.02 -2.68 -7.95
C ASP A 75 -12.26 -2.91 -9.26
N ASP A 76 -12.91 -2.64 -10.36
CA ASP A 76 -12.27 -2.69 -11.67
C ASP A 76 -11.18 -1.62 -11.79
N ILE A 77 -10.09 -1.99 -12.44
CA ILE A 77 -9.03 -1.05 -12.80
C ILE A 77 -9.37 -0.43 -14.16
N GLU A 78 -9.62 0.86 -14.17
CA GLU A 78 -9.94 1.59 -15.39
C GLU A 78 -8.66 1.91 -16.17
N MET A 79 -8.54 1.35 -17.36
CA MET A 79 -7.43 1.65 -18.25
C MET A 79 -7.58 3.07 -18.80
N PRO A 80 -6.64 3.99 -18.55
CA PRO A 80 -6.71 5.34 -19.07
C PRO A 80 -6.69 5.36 -20.61
N LYS A 81 -7.32 6.39 -21.20
CA LYS A 81 -7.23 6.62 -22.63
C LYS A 81 -5.77 6.72 -23.08
N ASP A 82 -5.43 6.08 -24.18
CA ASP A 82 -4.08 6.05 -24.76
C ASP A 82 -3.03 5.30 -23.89
N SER A 83 -3.47 4.51 -22.92
CA SER A 83 -2.62 3.57 -22.18
C SER A 83 -2.34 2.34 -23.04
N SER A 84 -1.11 1.82 -22.98
CA SER A 84 -0.68 0.67 -23.78
C SER A 84 0.09 -0.37 -22.99
N LYS A 85 0.65 0.00 -21.82
CA LYS A 85 1.54 -0.85 -21.04
C LYS A 85 1.11 -0.91 -19.58
N LEU A 86 -0.16 -1.25 -19.35
CA LEU A 86 -0.69 -1.42 -18.01
C LEU A 86 -0.11 -2.69 -17.37
N ASP A 87 0.33 -2.57 -16.14
CA ASP A 87 0.96 -3.63 -15.36
C ASP A 87 0.51 -3.57 -13.90
N TRP A 88 0.62 -4.68 -13.19
CA TRP A 88 0.25 -4.82 -11.79
C TRP A 88 1.48 -5.09 -10.93
N GLU A 89 1.44 -4.61 -9.70
CA GLU A 89 2.49 -4.84 -8.70
C GLU A 89 1.83 -5.13 -7.34
N VAL A 90 1.97 -6.35 -6.83
CA VAL A 90 1.51 -6.64 -5.47
C VAL A 90 2.51 -6.07 -4.45
N GLU A 91 2.00 -5.23 -3.54
CA GLU A 91 2.81 -4.53 -2.56
C GLU A 91 2.28 -4.67 -1.13
N LEU A 92 3.20 -4.68 -0.17
CA LEU A 92 2.88 -4.56 1.23
C LEU A 92 2.84 -3.08 1.61
N ALA A 93 1.68 -2.60 2.03
CA ALA A 93 1.54 -1.24 2.55
C ALA A 93 1.65 -1.21 4.07
N VAL A 94 2.42 -0.27 4.56
CA VAL A 94 2.54 0.07 5.98
C VAL A 94 1.68 1.30 6.26
N VAL A 95 0.70 1.17 7.14
CA VAL A 95 -0.21 2.26 7.49
C VAL A 95 0.29 2.97 8.74
N ILE A 96 0.61 4.25 8.60
CA ILE A 96 1.05 5.10 9.72
C ILE A 96 -0.19 5.63 10.44
N GLY A 97 -0.31 5.30 11.72
CA GLY A 97 -1.46 5.62 12.57
C GLY A 97 -1.31 6.85 13.46
N LYS A 98 -0.10 7.38 13.60
CA LYS A 98 0.19 8.56 14.43
C LYS A 98 0.93 9.61 13.63
N GLU A 99 0.79 10.87 14.02
CA GLU A 99 1.64 11.93 13.45
C GLU A 99 3.12 11.61 13.68
N THR A 100 3.89 11.65 12.59
CA THR A 100 5.28 11.19 12.60
C THR A 100 6.18 12.22 11.93
N LYS A 101 7.19 12.69 12.67
CA LYS A 101 8.18 13.62 12.16
C LYS A 101 9.50 13.45 12.90
N ASN A 102 10.59 13.19 12.18
CA ASN A 102 11.95 13.10 12.73
C ASN A 102 12.11 12.09 13.89
N ILE A 103 11.42 10.96 13.81
CA ILE A 103 11.54 9.88 14.79
C ILE A 103 12.76 9.01 14.50
N SER A 104 13.27 8.34 15.53
CA SER A 104 14.32 7.34 15.37
C SER A 104 13.76 6.01 14.84
N GLU A 105 14.61 5.15 14.28
CA GLU A 105 14.23 3.82 13.82
C GLU A 105 13.59 2.96 14.92
N LYS A 106 14.01 3.15 16.18
CA LYS A 106 13.48 2.40 17.34
C LYS A 106 12.03 2.76 17.68
N GLU A 107 11.61 3.96 17.29
CA GLU A 107 10.25 4.45 17.56
C GLU A 107 9.27 4.12 16.42
N VAL A 108 9.76 3.67 15.27
CA VAL A 108 8.92 3.44 14.07
C VAL A 108 7.76 2.51 14.37
N SER A 109 8.00 1.42 15.09
CA SER A 109 6.97 0.43 15.41
C SER A 109 5.78 1.02 16.16
N ASP A 110 6.01 2.00 17.03
CA ASP A 110 4.96 2.63 17.84
C ASP A 110 4.04 3.56 17.02
N HIS A 111 4.45 3.86 15.78
CA HIS A 111 3.71 4.72 14.86
C HIS A 111 2.95 3.96 13.77
N ILE A 112 3.20 2.65 13.64
CA ILE A 112 2.51 1.80 12.67
C ILE A 112 1.15 1.39 13.23
N LEU A 113 0.08 1.66 12.46
CA LEU A 113 -1.27 1.16 12.75
C LEU A 113 -1.41 -0.31 12.35
N GLY A 114 -0.84 -0.69 11.23
CA GLY A 114 -0.96 -2.02 10.67
C GLY A 114 -0.50 -2.08 9.21
N TYR A 115 -0.89 -3.16 8.56
CA TYR A 115 -0.45 -3.51 7.22
C TYR A 115 -1.65 -3.90 6.35
N CYS A 116 -1.57 -3.60 5.07
CA CYS A 116 -2.55 -4.08 4.09
C CYS A 116 -1.86 -4.39 2.75
N ILE A 117 -2.59 -5.06 1.86
CA ILE A 117 -2.12 -5.28 0.49
C ILE A 117 -2.56 -4.11 -0.37
N VAL A 118 -1.68 -3.71 -1.28
CA VAL A 118 -1.95 -2.72 -2.31
C VAL A 118 -1.52 -3.29 -3.66
N ASN A 119 -2.28 -2.99 -4.69
CA ASN A 119 -1.82 -3.17 -6.06
C ASN A 119 -1.28 -1.82 -6.57
N ASP A 120 0.04 -1.70 -6.72
CA ASP A 120 0.67 -0.51 -7.31
C ASP A 120 0.58 -0.55 -8.83
N VAL A 121 -0.65 -0.41 -9.34
CA VAL A 121 -0.92 -0.42 -10.78
C VAL A 121 -0.10 0.65 -11.49
N SER A 122 0.52 0.24 -12.59
CA SER A 122 1.52 1.03 -13.31
C SER A 122 1.23 1.04 -14.79
N GLU A 123 1.24 2.21 -15.39
CA GLU A 123 1.32 2.37 -16.84
C GLU A 123 2.80 2.60 -17.20
N ARG A 124 3.45 1.57 -17.70
CA ARG A 124 4.92 1.53 -17.85
C ARG A 124 5.46 2.51 -18.87
N GLU A 125 4.76 2.74 -19.96
CA GLU A 125 5.17 3.75 -20.94
C GLU A 125 5.20 5.15 -20.32
N TRP A 126 4.15 5.48 -19.55
CA TRP A 126 4.06 6.78 -18.90
C TRP A 126 5.06 6.94 -17.75
N GLN A 127 5.33 5.86 -17.05
CA GLN A 127 6.30 5.84 -15.97
C GLN A 127 7.74 6.03 -16.47
N LEU A 128 8.14 5.25 -17.48
CA LEU A 128 9.55 5.07 -17.84
C LEU A 128 9.94 5.74 -19.16
N GLU A 129 9.03 5.83 -20.13
CA GLU A 129 9.34 6.25 -21.49
C GLU A 129 8.94 7.71 -21.77
N LYS A 130 8.10 8.32 -20.89
CA LYS A 130 7.64 9.70 -21.04
C LYS A 130 8.17 10.58 -19.90
N SER A 131 9.27 11.26 -20.12
CA SER A 131 9.86 12.31 -19.26
C SER A 131 10.36 11.86 -17.87
N GLY A 132 10.34 10.56 -17.55
CA GLY A 132 10.94 10.02 -16.33
C GLY A 132 10.24 10.37 -15.00
N GLN A 133 9.06 10.97 -15.03
CA GLN A 133 8.27 11.24 -13.82
C GLN A 133 7.34 10.06 -13.53
N TRP A 134 7.72 9.23 -12.57
CA TRP A 134 6.99 7.99 -12.26
C TRP A 134 5.54 8.20 -11.87
N VAL A 135 5.24 9.28 -11.13
CA VAL A 135 3.89 9.58 -10.65
C VAL A 135 2.85 9.58 -11.76
N LYS A 136 3.23 10.00 -12.97
CA LYS A 136 2.35 10.02 -14.14
C LYS A 136 1.81 8.64 -14.51
N GLY A 137 2.66 7.61 -14.46
CA GLY A 137 2.27 6.23 -14.74
C GLY A 137 1.70 5.47 -13.52
N LYS A 138 1.72 6.09 -12.35
CA LYS A 138 1.36 5.46 -11.07
C LYS A 138 0.09 6.00 -10.43
N SER A 139 -0.53 7.03 -10.99
CA SER A 139 -1.54 7.83 -10.27
C SER A 139 -2.85 8.08 -11.05
N ALA A 140 -3.13 7.31 -12.10
CA ALA A 140 -4.45 7.37 -12.71
C ALA A 140 -5.52 6.86 -11.71
N ASP A 141 -6.76 7.26 -11.93
CA ASP A 141 -7.87 6.80 -11.10
C ASP A 141 -7.90 5.26 -11.09
N THR A 142 -8.25 4.67 -9.95
CA THR A 142 -8.25 3.22 -9.70
C THR A 142 -6.88 2.51 -9.70
N PHE A 143 -5.75 3.23 -9.80
CA PHE A 143 -4.40 2.63 -9.84
C PHE A 143 -3.86 2.22 -8.48
N GLY A 144 -4.66 2.24 -7.44
CA GLY A 144 -4.28 1.84 -6.08
C GLY A 144 -5.34 1.00 -5.37
N PRO A 145 -5.76 -0.16 -5.92
CA PRO A 145 -6.62 -1.08 -5.18
C PRO A 145 -5.98 -1.44 -3.84
N THR A 146 -6.72 -1.21 -2.73
CA THR A 146 -6.19 -1.29 -1.37
C THR A 146 -7.08 -2.16 -0.47
N GLY A 147 -6.52 -3.17 0.14
CA GLY A 147 -7.21 -4.06 1.07
C GLY A 147 -7.19 -5.52 0.65
N PRO A 148 -8.20 -6.35 1.03
CA PRO A 148 -9.46 -5.97 1.70
C PRO A 148 -9.35 -5.67 3.19
N TYR A 149 -8.26 -6.07 3.85
CA TYR A 149 -8.11 -5.98 5.29
C TYR A 149 -6.96 -5.06 5.68
N LEU A 150 -7.14 -4.36 6.79
CA LEU A 150 -6.06 -3.79 7.58
C LEU A 150 -5.77 -4.75 8.72
N VAL A 151 -4.56 -5.31 8.74
CA VAL A 151 -4.08 -6.20 9.81
C VAL A 151 -3.26 -5.38 10.79
N THR A 152 -3.71 -5.30 12.02
CA THR A 152 -3.02 -4.54 13.08
C THR A 152 -1.69 -5.19 13.45
N GLN A 153 -0.75 -4.40 13.95
CA GLN A 153 0.61 -4.85 14.24
C GLN A 153 0.67 -6.03 15.21
N ASP A 154 -0.21 -6.08 16.21
CA ASP A 154 -0.30 -7.16 17.19
C ASP A 154 -0.82 -8.48 16.60
N ALA A 155 -1.50 -8.43 15.45
CA ALA A 155 -1.99 -9.61 14.74
C ALA A 155 -1.00 -10.14 13.70
N VAL A 156 0.07 -9.39 13.40
CA VAL A 156 1.09 -9.79 12.42
C VAL A 156 2.21 -10.56 13.14
N SER A 157 2.37 -11.83 12.79
CA SER A 157 3.55 -12.60 13.22
C SER A 157 4.72 -12.28 12.29
N TYR A 158 5.74 -11.60 12.80
CA TYR A 158 6.95 -11.24 12.04
C TYR A 158 7.70 -12.46 11.48
N THR A 159 7.41 -13.67 11.94
CA THR A 159 8.00 -14.90 11.41
C THR A 159 7.53 -15.26 10.00
N HIS A 160 6.40 -14.67 9.54
CA HIS A 160 5.85 -14.89 8.21
C HIS A 160 6.10 -13.73 7.25
N LEU A 161 6.49 -12.56 7.75
CA LEU A 161 6.92 -11.41 6.94
C LEU A 161 8.42 -11.51 6.64
N ARG A 162 8.87 -12.62 6.12
CA ARG A 162 10.12 -12.63 5.38
C ARG A 162 9.81 -12.12 3.97
N ALA A 163 9.71 -10.82 3.83
CA ALA A 163 10.23 -10.20 2.64
C ALA A 163 11.65 -10.75 2.47
N HIS A 164 12.03 -11.18 1.30
CA HIS A 164 13.39 -11.68 1.01
C HIS A 164 14.42 -10.56 1.10
N GLU A 165 14.24 -9.68 2.04
CA GLU A 165 15.04 -8.51 2.32
C GLU A 165 15.86 -8.75 3.55
N THR A 166 17.13 -8.49 3.36
CA THR A 166 18.15 -8.46 4.38
C THR A 166 18.74 -9.82 4.80
N THR A 167 19.61 -10.31 3.95
CA THR A 167 20.90 -10.76 4.44
C THR A 167 21.98 -9.91 3.79
N SER A 168 22.12 -8.67 4.19
CA SER A 168 23.40 -7.97 4.11
C SER A 168 24.06 -8.10 5.47
N HIS A 169 25.03 -8.98 5.54
CA HIS A 169 26.08 -8.95 6.55
C HIS A 169 27.08 -7.84 6.22
#